data_f33f6b7f281d22d7f8897dd828b2789b
#
_entry.id   f33f6b7f281d22d7f8897dd828b2789b
#
_cell.length_a   1.000
_cell.length_b   1.000
_cell.length_c   1.000
_cell.angle_alpha   90.00
_cell.angle_beta   90.00
_cell.angle_gamma   90.00
#
_symmetry.space_group_name_H-M   'P 1'
#
loop_
_entity.id
_entity.type
_entity.pdbx_description
1 polymer ?
#
loop_
_entity_poly.entity_id
_entity_poly.type
_entity_poly.pdbx_seq_one_letter_code
_entity_poly.pdbx_strand_id
1 'polypeptide(L)'
;MQAIEEQKPNSKMRRLIYWGITVAIVAVLALMVEDWHQLWIICSAPDNVPIVAMLFLMPFFTWLGIKQSRANDRLIQNLKKDPKLAKTHHRKAEPWRPGWARELHVWPYLVRIEFLAAVIVTVVLFVWSITLNAPLEEPANPNLTMNPSKAPWYFLGLQEMLVYFDPWIAGVVMPSIIMVGLMVFPYVDSNPLGNGYYTYKQRRFAIWMFGLGFLQWILLIVIGTFIRGPGWIWFWPGQTWDHNAVVFDKNVDLHDMIATSTVGKALGLGFIAGEPGKWIFGGLVVGAFYIVGGLFFHWLMTRGGLDRIDRSRPFYRRIWLWMTTKDEFEQKLLSRTSLLQYLTFQFFAISVLLAMPVKLVLRLALTIKYVWVTPWFNI
;
A
#
# COMPACT_ATOMS: atom_id res chain seq x y z
N MET A 1 11.01 -44.80 12.75
CA MET A 1 10.29 -43.62 12.23
C MET A 1 11.30 -42.81 11.44
N GLN A 2 11.38 -43.04 10.13
CA GLN A 2 12.25 -42.31 9.22
C GLN A 2 11.67 -40.89 9.03
N ALA A 3 12.47 -39.88 9.37
CA ALA A 3 12.14 -38.49 9.09
C ALA A 3 12.11 -38.31 7.57
N ILE A 4 10.94 -37.95 7.03
CA ILE A 4 10.78 -37.54 5.65
C ILE A 4 11.51 -36.20 5.53
N GLU A 5 12.69 -36.23 4.92
CA GLU A 5 13.47 -35.07 4.53
C GLU A 5 12.71 -34.36 3.41
N GLU A 6 11.96 -33.28 3.76
CA GLU A 6 11.34 -32.41 2.78
C GLU A 6 12.43 -31.86 1.85
N GLN A 7 12.54 -32.41 0.67
CA GLN A 7 13.42 -31.90 -0.39
C GLN A 7 13.03 -30.46 -0.69
N LYS A 8 13.84 -29.51 -0.22
CA LYS A 8 13.72 -28.09 -0.58
C LYS A 8 13.80 -27.97 -2.09
N PRO A 9 12.78 -27.48 -2.77
CA PRO A 9 12.80 -27.39 -4.23
C PRO A 9 14.02 -26.60 -4.69
N ASN A 10 14.68 -27.12 -5.73
CA ASN A 10 15.94 -26.64 -6.28
C ASN A 10 15.91 -25.13 -6.50
N SER A 11 16.85 -24.39 -5.92
CA SER A 11 16.91 -22.93 -5.96
C SER A 11 16.96 -22.36 -7.39
N LYS A 12 17.50 -23.12 -8.34
CA LYS A 12 17.54 -22.80 -9.77
C LYS A 12 16.13 -22.86 -10.39
N MET A 13 15.37 -23.91 -10.09
CA MET A 13 13.99 -24.07 -10.58
C MET A 13 13.07 -22.92 -10.10
N ARG A 14 13.15 -22.53 -8.84
CA ARG A 14 12.41 -21.38 -8.32
C ARG A 14 12.77 -20.09 -9.04
N ARG A 15 14.04 -19.84 -9.31
CA ARG A 15 14.46 -18.65 -10.06
C ARG A 15 13.89 -18.66 -11.47
N LEU A 16 13.93 -19.79 -12.17
CA LEU A 16 13.35 -19.92 -13.50
C LEU A 16 11.85 -19.67 -13.52
N ILE A 17 11.11 -20.20 -12.53
CA ILE A 17 9.67 -19.94 -12.39
C ILE A 17 9.40 -18.45 -12.17
N TYR A 18 10.13 -17.79 -11.26
CA TYR A 18 9.95 -16.34 -11.03
C TYR A 18 10.27 -15.51 -12.27
N TRP A 19 11.35 -15.82 -12.97
CA TRP A 19 11.69 -15.17 -14.24
C TRP A 19 10.63 -15.43 -15.31
N GLY A 20 10.12 -16.65 -15.43
CA GLY A 20 9.04 -16.98 -16.35
C GLY A 20 7.76 -16.20 -16.07
N ILE A 21 7.36 -16.11 -14.81
CA ILE A 21 6.19 -15.31 -14.39
C ILE A 21 6.42 -13.83 -14.69
N THR A 22 7.59 -13.29 -14.37
CA THR A 22 7.91 -11.87 -14.64
C THR A 22 7.86 -11.57 -16.13
N VAL A 23 8.46 -12.42 -16.97
CA VAL A 23 8.43 -12.26 -18.43
C VAL A 23 7.00 -12.36 -18.96
N ALA A 24 6.20 -13.30 -18.47
CA ALA A 24 4.79 -13.44 -18.86
C ALA A 24 3.98 -12.19 -18.52
N ILE A 25 4.14 -11.64 -17.31
CA ILE A 25 3.46 -10.40 -16.89
C ILE A 25 3.88 -9.24 -17.79
N VAL A 26 5.18 -9.06 -18.04
CA VAL A 26 5.67 -7.98 -18.91
C VAL A 26 5.14 -8.14 -20.33
N ALA A 27 5.10 -9.37 -20.88
CA ALA A 27 4.57 -9.64 -22.19
C ALA A 27 3.05 -9.30 -22.27
N VAL A 28 2.27 -9.68 -21.27
CA VAL A 28 0.85 -9.35 -21.21
C VAL A 28 0.64 -7.83 -21.16
N LEU A 29 1.39 -7.14 -20.31
CA LEU A 29 1.31 -5.66 -20.22
C LEU A 29 1.71 -5.00 -21.55
N ALA A 30 2.73 -5.53 -22.23
CA ALA A 30 3.16 -5.03 -23.53
C ALA A 30 2.09 -5.23 -24.62
N LEU A 31 1.37 -6.35 -24.58
CA LEU A 31 0.27 -6.64 -25.52
C LEU A 31 -0.98 -5.75 -25.29
N MET A 32 -1.10 -5.17 -24.09
CA MET A 32 -2.21 -4.26 -23.77
C MET A 32 -1.99 -2.83 -24.25
N VAL A 33 -0.80 -2.50 -24.75
CA VAL A 33 -0.49 -1.16 -25.27
C VAL A 33 -1.00 -1.06 -26.72
N GLU A 34 -1.93 -0.15 -26.97
CA GLU A 34 -2.49 0.07 -28.31
C GLU A 34 -1.53 0.85 -29.21
N ASP A 35 -0.93 1.92 -28.69
CA ASP A 35 0.02 2.77 -29.41
C ASP A 35 1.26 3.06 -28.56
N TRP A 36 2.39 2.49 -28.98
CA TRP A 36 3.67 2.67 -28.32
C TRP A 36 4.22 4.09 -28.44
N HIS A 37 3.91 4.79 -29.51
CA HIS A 37 4.34 6.18 -29.69
C HIS A 37 3.64 7.10 -28.69
N GLN A 38 2.32 6.94 -28.54
CA GLN A 38 1.54 7.68 -27.56
C GLN A 38 1.99 7.38 -26.12
N LEU A 39 2.23 6.11 -25.80
CA LEU A 39 2.77 5.73 -24.50
C LEU A 39 4.13 6.38 -24.23
N TRP A 40 5.00 6.43 -25.24
CA TRP A 40 6.29 7.10 -25.13
C TRP A 40 6.15 8.60 -24.86
N ILE A 41 5.23 9.30 -25.53
CA ILE A 41 4.95 10.72 -25.29
C ILE A 41 4.53 10.92 -23.82
N ILE A 42 3.63 10.09 -23.30
CA ILE A 42 3.20 10.16 -21.89
C ILE A 42 4.36 9.90 -20.93
N CYS A 43 5.17 8.86 -21.18
CA CYS A 43 6.28 8.48 -20.31
C CYS A 43 7.44 9.49 -20.32
N SER A 44 7.69 10.13 -21.48
CA SER A 44 8.78 11.09 -21.66
C SER A 44 8.41 12.51 -21.30
N ALA A 45 7.15 12.79 -21.03
CA ALA A 45 6.71 14.09 -20.54
C ALA A 45 7.49 14.46 -19.27
N PRO A 46 8.09 15.66 -19.17
CA PRO A 46 9.00 16.02 -18.08
C PRO A 46 8.40 15.86 -16.67
N ASP A 47 7.12 16.10 -16.54
CA ASP A 47 6.33 15.92 -15.30
C ASP A 47 6.11 14.44 -14.94
N ASN A 48 6.09 13.53 -15.93
CA ASN A 48 5.91 12.10 -15.73
C ASN A 48 7.23 11.31 -15.59
N VAL A 49 8.37 11.86 -15.99
CA VAL A 49 9.67 11.18 -15.87
C VAL A 49 9.96 10.68 -14.43
N PRO A 50 9.67 11.45 -13.36
CA PRO A 50 9.89 10.97 -11.99
C PRO A 50 9.08 9.72 -11.65
N ILE A 51 7.80 9.65 -12.03
CA ILE A 51 6.98 8.46 -11.76
C ILE A 51 7.47 7.24 -12.57
N VAL A 52 7.85 7.44 -13.82
CA VAL A 52 8.43 6.38 -14.64
C VAL A 52 9.72 5.85 -14.00
N ALA A 53 10.61 6.75 -13.56
CA ALA A 53 11.83 6.35 -12.85
C ALA A 53 11.50 5.58 -11.54
N MET A 54 10.50 6.01 -10.78
CA MET A 54 10.07 5.32 -9.56
C MET A 54 9.58 3.91 -9.80
N LEU A 55 8.93 3.62 -10.92
CA LEU A 55 8.49 2.25 -11.26
C LEU A 55 9.65 1.25 -11.36
N PHE A 56 10.85 1.73 -11.66
CA PHE A 56 12.07 0.90 -11.68
C PHE A 56 12.83 0.96 -10.35
N LEU A 57 13.01 2.16 -9.79
CA LEU A 57 13.80 2.36 -8.58
C LEU A 57 13.17 1.72 -7.35
N MET A 58 11.85 1.81 -7.19
CA MET A 58 11.17 1.26 -6.03
C MET A 58 11.27 -0.28 -5.92
N PRO A 59 10.97 -1.07 -6.97
CA PRO A 59 11.18 -2.51 -6.91
C PRO A 59 12.64 -2.88 -6.64
N PHE A 60 13.58 -2.14 -7.25
CA PHE A 60 15.01 -2.35 -7.03
C PHE A 60 15.41 -2.12 -5.56
N PHE A 61 15.07 -0.97 -4.98
CA PHE A 61 15.43 -0.66 -3.59
C PHE A 61 14.65 -1.51 -2.58
N THR A 62 13.41 -1.88 -2.88
CA THR A 62 12.64 -2.84 -2.07
C THR A 62 13.33 -4.21 -2.06
N TRP A 63 13.74 -4.72 -3.22
CA TRP A 63 14.51 -5.95 -3.31
C TRP A 63 15.83 -5.86 -2.55
N LEU A 64 16.57 -4.76 -2.70
CA LEU A 64 17.83 -4.52 -2.00
C LEU A 64 17.61 -4.50 -0.49
N GLY A 65 16.61 -3.77 0.00
CA GLY A 65 16.24 -3.71 1.41
C GLY A 65 15.87 -5.08 1.99
N ILE A 66 15.07 -5.87 1.27
CA ILE A 66 14.73 -7.24 1.68
C ILE A 66 15.97 -8.14 1.67
N LYS A 67 16.86 -8.02 0.68
CA LYS A 67 18.11 -8.77 0.63
C LYS A 67 19.00 -8.46 1.84
N GLN A 68 19.17 -7.18 2.17
CA GLN A 68 19.94 -6.73 3.33
C GLN A 68 19.31 -7.20 4.64
N SER A 69 18.00 -7.07 4.79
CA SER A 69 17.30 -7.49 6.01
C SER A 69 17.42 -9.00 6.27
N ARG A 70 17.36 -9.82 5.22
CA ARG A 70 17.58 -11.28 5.33
C ARG A 70 19.05 -11.62 5.68
N ALA A 71 20.01 -10.83 5.19
CA ALA A 71 21.41 -10.99 5.55
C ALA A 71 21.63 -10.64 7.04
N ASN A 72 21.04 -9.54 7.51
CA ASN A 72 21.07 -9.13 8.90
C ASN A 72 20.37 -10.14 9.83
N ASP A 73 19.23 -10.70 9.42
CA ASP A 73 18.57 -11.78 10.17
C ASP A 73 19.48 -13.00 10.40
N ARG A 74 20.27 -13.38 9.37
CA ARG A 74 21.25 -14.47 9.49
C ARG A 74 22.40 -14.09 10.41
N LEU A 75 22.93 -12.87 10.26
CA LEU A 75 23.98 -12.36 11.13
C LEU A 75 23.55 -12.37 12.61
N ILE A 76 22.36 -11.83 12.90
CA ILE A 76 21.80 -11.83 14.27
C ILE A 76 21.68 -13.25 14.80
N GLN A 77 21.24 -14.21 14.00
CA GLN A 77 21.16 -15.61 14.42
C GLN A 77 22.54 -16.19 14.74
N ASN A 78 23.56 -15.86 13.95
CA ASN A 78 24.94 -16.32 14.18
C ASN A 78 25.53 -15.69 15.46
N LEU A 79 25.31 -14.37 15.66
CA LEU A 79 25.75 -13.69 16.88
C LEU A 79 25.04 -14.22 18.15
N LYS A 80 23.79 -14.65 18.05
CA LYS A 80 23.07 -15.28 19.17
C LYS A 80 23.59 -16.69 19.49
N LYS A 81 24.13 -17.40 18.49
CA LYS A 81 24.69 -18.76 18.67
C LYS A 81 26.11 -18.76 19.25
N ASP A 82 26.90 -17.76 18.93
CA ASP A 82 28.29 -17.64 19.35
C ASP A 82 28.49 -16.40 20.24
N PRO A 83 28.56 -16.59 21.58
CA PRO A 83 28.77 -15.50 22.52
C PRO A 83 30.15 -14.82 22.39
N LYS A 84 31.18 -15.53 21.91
CA LYS A 84 32.51 -14.94 21.69
C LYS A 84 32.46 -13.97 20.53
N LEU A 85 31.87 -14.38 19.41
CA LEU A 85 31.65 -13.53 18.24
C LEU A 85 30.75 -12.31 18.60
N ALA A 86 29.72 -12.50 19.41
CA ALA A 86 28.83 -11.42 19.85
C ALA A 86 29.55 -10.32 20.65
N LYS A 87 30.57 -10.69 21.44
CA LYS A 87 31.37 -9.71 22.20
C LYS A 87 32.30 -8.87 21.33
N THR A 88 32.90 -9.47 20.32
CA THR A 88 33.92 -8.83 19.46
C THR A 88 33.31 -8.13 18.26
N HIS A 89 32.12 -8.53 17.82
CA HIS A 89 31.48 -7.96 16.63
C HIS A 89 30.99 -6.52 16.89
N HIS A 90 31.25 -5.59 15.96
CA HIS A 90 30.85 -4.20 16.08
C HIS A 90 29.32 -4.00 16.08
N ARG A 91 28.57 -4.90 15.44
CA ARG A 91 27.11 -4.89 15.44
C ARG A 91 26.56 -5.66 16.64
N LYS A 92 25.60 -5.07 17.35
CA LYS A 92 24.96 -5.69 18.50
C LYS A 92 23.64 -6.33 18.08
N ALA A 93 23.44 -7.58 18.49
CA ALA A 93 22.20 -8.33 18.21
C ALA A 93 21.09 -8.08 19.24
N GLU A 94 21.44 -7.44 20.37
CA GLU A 94 20.54 -7.23 21.49
C GLU A 94 20.01 -5.81 21.57
N PRO A 95 18.86 -5.59 22.23
CA PRO A 95 18.34 -4.25 22.50
C PRO A 95 19.33 -3.41 23.30
N TRP A 96 19.12 -2.10 23.28
CA TRP A 96 19.89 -1.20 24.12
C TRP A 96 19.84 -1.63 25.60
N ARG A 97 21.01 -1.60 26.27
CA ARG A 97 21.16 -1.90 27.68
C ARG A 97 21.74 -0.69 28.43
N PRO A 98 21.47 -0.55 29.74
CA PRO A 98 22.15 0.44 30.54
C PRO A 98 23.68 0.32 30.40
N GLY A 99 24.34 1.46 30.24
CA GLY A 99 25.79 1.55 29.95
C GLY A 99 26.18 1.65 28.51
N TRP A 100 25.24 1.48 27.55
CA TRP A 100 25.48 1.83 26.16
C TRP A 100 25.21 3.31 25.91
N ALA A 101 25.99 3.92 25.02
CA ALA A 101 25.76 5.31 24.62
C ALA A 101 24.37 5.44 24.00
N ARG A 102 23.61 6.44 24.45
CA ARG A 102 22.32 6.82 23.87
C ARG A 102 22.48 7.86 22.78
N GLU A 103 23.64 8.50 22.73
CA GLU A 103 23.94 9.57 21.81
C GLU A 103 24.57 9.01 20.54
N LEU A 104 24.09 9.51 19.39
CA LEU A 104 24.72 9.29 18.10
C LEU A 104 25.56 10.52 17.78
N HIS A 105 26.85 10.31 17.43
CA HIS A 105 27.68 11.38 16.92
C HIS A 105 27.24 11.76 15.51
N VAL A 106 26.40 12.79 15.41
CA VAL A 106 25.92 13.33 14.14
C VAL A 106 27.06 14.06 13.43
N TRP A 107 27.84 14.84 14.15
CA TRP A 107 29.00 15.55 13.66
C TRP A 107 30.28 14.74 13.90
N PRO A 108 31.21 14.63 12.93
CA PRO A 108 31.13 15.12 11.53
C PRO A 108 30.58 14.07 10.55
N TYR A 109 30.32 12.84 10.98
CA TYR A 109 30.12 11.70 10.06
C TYR A 109 28.78 11.75 9.32
N LEU A 110 27.67 11.82 10.04
CA LEU A 110 26.35 11.83 9.43
C LEU A 110 26.11 13.11 8.62
N VAL A 111 26.48 14.26 9.19
CA VAL A 111 26.32 15.57 8.55
C VAL A 111 27.09 15.67 7.23
N ARG A 112 28.29 15.10 7.14
CA ARG A 112 29.06 15.07 5.87
C ARG A 112 28.35 14.25 4.79
N ILE A 113 27.75 13.12 5.16
CA ILE A 113 27.01 12.27 4.21
C ILE A 113 25.76 12.99 3.74
N GLU A 114 25.01 13.59 4.65
CA GLU A 114 23.79 14.35 4.32
C GLU A 114 24.10 15.57 3.46
N PHE A 115 25.17 16.31 3.79
CA PHE A 115 25.62 17.45 2.99
C PHE A 115 26.03 17.03 1.57
N LEU A 116 26.82 15.95 1.45
CA LEU A 116 27.21 15.44 0.13
C LEU A 116 26.00 14.99 -0.68
N ALA A 117 25.06 14.31 -0.07
CA ALA A 117 23.80 13.91 -0.71
C ALA A 117 23.00 15.13 -1.18
N ALA A 118 22.88 16.16 -0.34
CA ALA A 118 22.21 17.41 -0.69
C ALA A 118 22.88 18.11 -1.88
N VAL A 119 24.21 18.18 -1.89
CA VAL A 119 24.97 18.79 -3.02
C VAL A 119 24.74 18.01 -4.31
N ILE A 120 24.84 16.67 -4.28
CA ILE A 120 24.62 15.82 -5.46
C ILE A 120 23.19 16.01 -5.99
N VAL A 121 22.18 15.95 -5.13
CA VAL A 121 20.78 16.13 -5.53
C VAL A 121 20.55 17.52 -6.11
N THR A 122 21.14 18.57 -5.52
CA THR A 122 21.04 19.93 -6.03
C THR A 122 21.64 20.04 -7.43
N VAL A 123 22.84 19.48 -7.66
CA VAL A 123 23.44 19.45 -9.00
C VAL A 123 22.58 18.72 -10.01
N VAL A 124 22.02 17.56 -9.63
CA VAL A 124 21.10 16.80 -10.50
C VAL A 124 19.88 17.64 -10.86
N LEU A 125 19.28 18.34 -9.89
CA LEU A 125 18.11 19.19 -10.12
C LEU A 125 18.45 20.41 -11.00
N PHE A 126 19.62 21.02 -10.85
CA PHE A 126 20.07 22.08 -11.75
C PHE A 126 20.23 21.58 -13.18
N VAL A 127 20.93 20.47 -13.39
CA VAL A 127 21.07 19.87 -14.72
C VAL A 127 19.72 19.56 -15.32
N TRP A 128 18.82 18.97 -14.53
CA TRP A 128 17.45 18.66 -14.95
C TRP A 128 16.70 19.92 -15.41
N SER A 129 16.71 20.97 -14.60
CA SER A 129 15.99 22.22 -14.91
C SER A 129 16.50 22.94 -16.15
N ILE A 130 17.78 22.77 -16.50
CA ILE A 130 18.38 23.36 -17.69
C ILE A 130 18.13 22.51 -18.94
N THR A 131 18.13 21.19 -18.81
CA THR A 131 18.08 20.25 -19.94
C THR A 131 16.66 19.86 -20.36
N LEU A 132 15.70 19.90 -19.43
CA LEU A 132 14.31 19.53 -19.68
C LEU A 132 13.41 20.75 -19.57
N ASN A 133 12.79 21.10 -20.69
CA ASN A 133 11.80 22.19 -20.72
C ASN A 133 10.52 21.75 -20.01
N ALA A 134 10.01 22.58 -19.11
CA ALA A 134 8.65 22.43 -18.60
C ALA A 134 7.66 22.74 -19.74
N PRO A 135 6.69 21.85 -20.04
CA PRO A 135 5.68 22.16 -21.04
C PRO A 135 4.82 23.32 -20.53
N LEU A 136 4.76 24.38 -21.33
CA LEU A 136 3.81 25.46 -21.11
C LEU A 136 2.52 25.09 -21.83
N GLU A 137 1.41 25.30 -21.17
CA GLU A 137 0.10 25.16 -21.76
C GLU A 137 -0.27 26.39 -22.56
N GLU A 138 -1.36 26.29 -23.34
CA GLU A 138 -1.91 27.42 -24.07
C GLU A 138 -2.34 28.52 -23.10
N PRO A 139 -2.40 29.82 -23.56
CA PRO A 139 -2.90 30.92 -22.75
C PRO A 139 -4.26 30.60 -22.13
N ALA A 140 -4.49 31.00 -20.88
CA ALA A 140 -5.71 30.73 -20.17
C ALA A 140 -6.96 31.17 -20.96
N ASN A 141 -7.86 30.23 -21.21
CA ASN A 141 -9.15 30.47 -21.82
C ASN A 141 -10.25 30.21 -20.80
N PRO A 142 -11.02 31.26 -20.37
CA PRO A 142 -12.05 31.07 -19.37
C PRO A 142 -13.23 30.18 -19.82
N ASN A 143 -13.35 29.95 -21.13
CA ASN A 143 -14.41 29.11 -21.72
C ASN A 143 -13.97 27.66 -21.96
N LEU A 144 -12.70 27.32 -21.71
CA LEU A 144 -12.15 25.99 -21.96
C LEU A 144 -11.43 25.48 -20.72
N THR A 145 -11.92 24.38 -20.16
CA THR A 145 -11.27 23.68 -19.04
C THR A 145 -10.44 22.53 -19.59
N MET A 146 -9.23 22.34 -19.04
CA MET A 146 -8.41 21.17 -19.37
C MET A 146 -9.18 19.87 -19.13
N ASN A 147 -9.10 18.97 -20.09
CA ASN A 147 -9.77 17.67 -20.02
C ASN A 147 -8.84 16.56 -20.57
N PRO A 148 -8.27 15.71 -19.73
CA PRO A 148 -8.40 15.65 -18.27
C PRO A 148 -7.54 16.71 -17.55
N SER A 149 -8.05 17.28 -16.47
CA SER A 149 -7.25 18.13 -15.56
C SER A 149 -6.55 17.24 -14.53
N LYS A 150 -5.26 16.96 -14.75
CA LYS A 150 -4.45 16.10 -13.91
C LYS A 150 -3.63 16.91 -12.92
N ALA A 151 -3.67 16.53 -11.64
CA ALA A 151 -2.75 17.03 -10.64
C ALA A 151 -1.31 16.54 -10.95
N PRO A 152 -0.26 17.16 -10.38
CA PRO A 152 1.09 16.62 -10.45
C PRO A 152 1.12 15.17 -9.96
N TRP A 153 2.02 14.34 -10.53
CA TRP A 153 2.04 12.89 -10.33
C TRP A 153 2.00 12.47 -8.84
N TYR A 154 2.62 13.23 -7.94
CA TYR A 154 2.67 12.91 -6.50
C TYR A 154 1.32 13.12 -5.79
N PHE A 155 0.40 13.90 -6.35
CA PHE A 155 -0.97 14.06 -5.87
C PHE A 155 -1.99 13.22 -6.65
N LEU A 156 -1.60 12.63 -7.78
CA LEU A 156 -2.53 11.86 -8.62
C LEU A 156 -3.15 10.67 -7.88
N GLY A 157 -2.45 10.10 -6.92
CA GLY A 157 -3.03 9.04 -6.07
C GLY A 157 -4.23 9.52 -5.25
N LEU A 158 -4.18 10.75 -4.71
CA LEU A 158 -5.32 11.36 -4.02
C LEU A 158 -6.44 11.72 -4.99
N GLN A 159 -6.09 12.27 -6.14
CA GLN A 159 -7.07 12.60 -7.18
C GLN A 159 -7.78 11.35 -7.70
N GLU A 160 -7.06 10.26 -7.93
CA GLU A 160 -7.68 8.98 -8.30
C GLU A 160 -8.57 8.43 -7.17
N MET A 161 -8.22 8.66 -5.92
CA MET A 161 -9.03 8.22 -4.77
C MET A 161 -10.41 8.89 -4.73
N LEU A 162 -10.55 10.11 -5.31
CA LEU A 162 -11.83 10.81 -5.45
C LEU A 162 -12.83 10.09 -6.38
N VAL A 163 -12.35 9.20 -7.22
CA VAL A 163 -13.21 8.34 -8.06
C VAL A 163 -13.93 7.29 -7.23
N TYR A 164 -13.34 6.86 -6.14
CA TYR A 164 -13.81 5.75 -5.30
C TYR A 164 -14.52 6.20 -4.03
N PHE A 165 -14.14 7.34 -3.50
CA PHE A 165 -14.64 7.88 -2.24
C PHE A 165 -15.11 9.34 -2.40
N ASP A 166 -16.00 9.73 -1.51
CA ASP A 166 -16.42 11.13 -1.37
C ASP A 166 -15.19 12.04 -1.13
N PRO A 167 -15.20 13.28 -1.64
CA PRO A 167 -14.13 14.26 -1.42
C PRO A 167 -13.76 14.45 0.06
N TRP A 168 -14.72 14.36 0.97
CA TRP A 168 -14.47 14.40 2.42
C TRP A 168 -13.58 13.25 2.88
N ILE A 169 -13.84 12.03 2.42
CA ILE A 169 -13.05 10.85 2.80
C ILE A 169 -11.70 10.87 2.08
N ALA A 170 -11.69 11.05 0.76
CA ALA A 170 -10.46 11.00 -0.03
C ALA A 170 -9.54 12.20 0.22
N GLY A 171 -10.10 13.40 0.36
CA GLY A 171 -9.33 14.64 0.47
C GLY A 171 -8.97 15.06 1.89
N VAL A 172 -9.75 14.64 2.91
CA VAL A 172 -9.54 15.06 4.30
C VAL A 172 -9.20 13.88 5.20
N VAL A 173 -10.08 12.88 5.29
CA VAL A 173 -9.93 11.78 6.28
C VAL A 173 -8.69 10.95 5.98
N MET A 174 -8.52 10.47 4.74
CA MET A 174 -7.39 9.62 4.37
C MET A 174 -6.03 10.32 4.49
N PRO A 175 -5.82 11.52 3.95
CA PRO A 175 -4.57 12.25 4.16
C PRO A 175 -4.27 12.54 5.63
N SER A 176 -5.29 12.89 6.42
CA SER A 176 -5.14 13.12 7.86
C SER A 176 -4.69 11.86 8.59
N ILE A 177 -5.28 10.69 8.27
CA ILE A 177 -4.87 9.40 8.84
C ILE A 177 -3.42 9.09 8.47
N ILE A 178 -3.01 9.32 7.22
CA ILE A 178 -1.63 9.11 6.78
C ILE A 178 -0.66 10.00 7.55
N MET A 179 -0.94 11.31 7.63
CA MET A 179 -0.09 12.27 8.35
C MET A 179 0.01 11.95 9.83
N VAL A 180 -1.12 11.76 10.51
CA VAL A 180 -1.16 11.41 11.95
C VAL A 180 -0.49 10.06 12.18
N GLY A 181 -0.72 9.07 11.33
CA GLY A 181 -0.09 7.75 11.40
C GLY A 181 1.44 7.84 11.33
N LEU A 182 1.97 8.64 10.41
CA LEU A 182 3.41 8.87 10.30
C LEU A 182 3.99 9.60 11.51
N MET A 183 3.26 10.58 12.08
CA MET A 183 3.68 11.30 13.31
C MET A 183 3.70 10.38 14.53
N VAL A 184 2.71 9.50 14.66
CA VAL A 184 2.53 8.61 15.82
C VAL A 184 3.39 7.35 15.72
N PHE A 185 3.78 6.95 14.52
CA PHE A 185 4.53 5.71 14.27
C PHE A 185 5.76 5.53 15.18
N PRO A 186 6.66 6.53 15.35
CA PRO A 186 7.83 6.37 16.23
C PRO A 186 7.50 6.08 17.71
N TYR A 187 6.31 6.48 18.15
CA TYR A 187 5.85 6.30 19.54
C TYR A 187 5.11 4.98 19.74
N VAL A 188 4.44 4.49 18.72
CA VAL A 188 3.64 3.26 18.79
C VAL A 188 4.45 2.04 18.37
N ASP A 189 5.47 2.24 17.54
CA ASP A 189 6.33 1.17 17.07
C ASP A 189 7.28 0.70 18.19
N SER A 190 6.87 -0.34 18.87
CA SER A 190 7.68 -1.00 19.89
C SER A 190 8.76 -1.87 19.25
N ASN A 191 9.78 -1.26 18.66
CA ASN A 191 10.96 -2.00 18.22
C ASN A 191 11.91 -2.26 19.42
N PRO A 192 11.93 -3.47 20.00
CA PRO A 192 12.77 -3.74 21.16
C PRO A 192 14.26 -3.82 20.81
N LEU A 193 14.58 -3.93 19.52
CA LEU A 193 15.95 -4.17 19.04
C LEU A 193 16.56 -2.94 18.37
N GLY A 194 16.23 -1.74 18.77
CA GLY A 194 16.65 -0.46 18.19
C GLY A 194 18.15 -0.32 17.83
N ASN A 195 18.65 -1.24 17.01
CA ASN A 195 20.06 -1.34 16.60
C ASN A 195 20.34 -0.71 15.24
N GLY A 196 19.33 -0.07 14.63
CA GLY A 196 19.46 0.59 13.33
C GLY A 196 19.61 -0.33 12.10
N TYR A 197 19.36 -1.64 12.24
CA TYR A 197 19.47 -2.60 11.14
C TYR A 197 18.12 -2.94 10.53
N TYR A 198 18.08 -3.04 9.22
CA TYR A 198 16.96 -3.67 8.53
C TYR A 198 16.89 -5.14 8.94
N THR A 199 15.73 -5.56 9.48
CA THR A 199 15.45 -6.95 9.84
C THR A 199 14.10 -7.36 9.28
N TYR A 200 14.02 -8.51 8.63
CA TYR A 200 12.74 -8.98 8.09
C TYR A 200 11.93 -9.74 9.13
N LYS A 201 12.56 -10.67 9.85
CA LYS A 201 11.86 -11.55 10.79
C LYS A 201 11.24 -10.81 11.97
N GLN A 202 11.94 -9.80 12.47
CA GLN A 202 11.51 -9.01 13.62
C GLN A 202 10.47 -7.94 13.27
N ARG A 203 10.42 -7.52 11.98
CA ARG A 203 9.62 -6.38 11.52
C ARG A 203 8.59 -6.76 10.44
N ARG A 204 8.21 -8.03 10.36
CA ARG A 204 7.31 -8.53 9.30
C ARG A 204 6.04 -7.71 9.19
N PHE A 205 5.38 -7.47 10.30
CA PHE A 205 4.13 -6.73 10.31
C PHE A 205 4.30 -5.32 9.75
N ALA A 206 5.27 -4.55 10.28
CA ALA A 206 5.52 -3.19 9.82
C ALA A 206 5.89 -3.14 8.32
N ILE A 207 6.73 -4.09 7.85
CA ILE A 207 7.12 -4.18 6.43
C ILE A 207 5.92 -4.45 5.54
N TRP A 208 5.06 -5.42 5.91
CA TRP A 208 3.90 -5.77 5.09
C TRP A 208 2.83 -4.68 5.10
N MET A 209 2.51 -4.11 6.25
CA MET A 209 1.49 -3.06 6.36
C MET A 209 1.92 -1.80 5.60
N PHE A 210 3.16 -1.33 5.82
CA PHE A 210 3.68 -0.19 5.07
C PHE A 210 3.79 -0.49 3.58
N GLY A 211 4.35 -1.64 3.22
CA GLY A 211 4.54 -2.03 1.82
C GLY A 211 3.24 -2.16 1.05
N LEU A 212 2.19 -2.72 1.65
CA LEU A 212 0.87 -2.84 1.02
C LEU A 212 0.19 -1.47 0.86
N GLY A 213 0.23 -0.62 1.88
CA GLY A 213 -0.31 0.74 1.79
C GLY A 213 0.42 1.55 0.70
N PHE A 214 1.74 1.48 0.67
CA PHE A 214 2.55 2.16 -0.32
C PHE A 214 2.33 1.62 -1.74
N LEU A 215 2.20 0.29 -1.90
CA LEU A 215 1.87 -0.32 -3.19
C LEU A 215 0.52 0.16 -3.73
N GLN A 216 -0.50 0.24 -2.87
CA GLN A 216 -1.81 0.77 -3.26
C GLN A 216 -1.71 2.23 -3.71
N TRP A 217 -0.94 3.05 -2.98
CA TRP A 217 -0.71 4.43 -3.36
C TRP A 217 -0.07 4.57 -4.74
N ILE A 218 0.99 3.82 -5.01
CA ILE A 218 1.65 3.81 -6.33
C ILE A 218 0.71 3.28 -7.41
N LEU A 219 -0.10 2.27 -7.12
CA LEU A 219 -1.09 1.77 -8.08
C LEU A 219 -2.09 2.86 -8.49
N LEU A 220 -2.58 3.65 -7.53
CA LEU A 220 -3.47 4.78 -7.81
C LEU A 220 -2.78 5.86 -8.66
N ILE A 221 -1.51 6.17 -8.38
CA ILE A 221 -0.74 7.11 -9.20
C ILE A 221 -0.58 6.59 -10.63
N VAL A 222 -0.25 5.32 -10.81
CA VAL A 222 -0.12 4.70 -12.13
C VAL A 222 -1.44 4.75 -12.91
N ILE A 223 -2.56 4.43 -12.24
CA ILE A 223 -3.89 4.52 -12.86
C ILE A 223 -4.16 5.97 -13.29
N GLY A 224 -3.99 6.94 -12.40
CA GLY A 224 -4.24 8.35 -12.69
C GLY A 224 -3.34 8.91 -13.79
N THR A 225 -2.06 8.49 -13.83
CA THR A 225 -1.08 9.00 -14.81
C THR A 225 -1.29 8.41 -16.20
N PHE A 226 -1.39 7.06 -16.30
CA PHE A 226 -1.28 6.36 -17.57
C PHE A 226 -2.60 5.83 -18.12
N ILE A 227 -3.64 5.73 -17.28
CA ILE A 227 -4.89 5.05 -17.66
C ILE A 227 -6.08 6.00 -17.71
N ARG A 228 -6.02 7.16 -17.07
CA ARG A 228 -7.10 8.15 -17.07
C ARG A 228 -6.95 9.16 -18.20
N GLY A 229 -8.03 9.35 -18.96
CA GLY A 229 -8.15 10.32 -20.05
C GLY A 229 -9.32 11.29 -19.86
N PRO A 230 -9.85 11.90 -20.94
CA PRO A 230 -10.96 12.85 -20.90
C PRO A 230 -12.15 12.35 -20.09
N GLY A 231 -12.77 13.25 -19.30
CA GLY A 231 -13.86 12.88 -18.39
C GLY A 231 -13.45 11.97 -17.24
N TRP A 232 -12.15 11.78 -16.99
CA TRP A 232 -11.58 10.86 -16.00
C TRP A 232 -11.99 9.40 -16.24
N ILE A 233 -12.21 9.03 -17.54
CA ILE A 233 -12.60 7.69 -17.94
C ILE A 233 -11.37 6.81 -18.16
N TRP A 234 -11.59 5.51 -18.16
CA TRP A 234 -10.58 4.50 -18.41
C TRP A 234 -10.19 4.43 -19.87
N PHE A 235 -8.91 4.63 -20.15
CA PHE A 235 -8.28 4.40 -21.44
C PHE A 235 -7.13 3.41 -21.27
N TRP A 236 -6.94 2.54 -22.26
CA TRP A 236 -5.82 1.62 -22.23
C TRP A 236 -4.50 2.35 -22.47
N PRO A 237 -3.37 1.84 -21.91
CA PRO A 237 -2.08 2.47 -22.11
C PRO A 237 -1.74 2.70 -23.57
N GLY A 238 -1.40 3.92 -23.94
CA GLY A 238 -1.10 4.31 -25.32
C GLY A 238 -2.30 4.57 -26.21
N GLN A 239 -3.52 4.41 -25.72
CA GLN A 239 -4.72 4.78 -26.47
C GLN A 239 -4.78 6.29 -26.69
N THR A 240 -5.00 6.72 -27.93
CA THR A 240 -5.19 8.14 -28.28
C THR A 240 -6.58 8.61 -27.87
N TRP A 241 -6.70 9.84 -27.46
CA TRP A 241 -7.98 10.47 -27.13
C TRP A 241 -8.08 11.90 -27.66
N ASP A 242 -9.31 12.37 -27.86
CA ASP A 242 -9.60 13.78 -28.11
C ASP A 242 -9.82 14.53 -26.79
N HIS A 243 -9.02 15.57 -26.55
CA HIS A 243 -9.12 16.42 -25.35
C HIS A 243 -10.45 17.18 -25.26
N ASN A 244 -11.12 17.39 -26.37
CA ASN A 244 -12.43 18.05 -26.42
C ASN A 244 -13.61 17.09 -26.26
N ALA A 245 -13.34 15.78 -26.16
CA ALA A 245 -14.40 14.81 -26.00
C ALA A 245 -15.12 14.99 -24.65
N VAL A 246 -16.42 15.17 -24.70
CA VAL A 246 -17.28 15.17 -23.51
C VAL A 246 -17.78 13.76 -23.29
N VAL A 247 -17.17 13.08 -22.34
CA VAL A 247 -17.52 11.70 -22.00
C VAL A 247 -18.05 11.66 -20.57
N PHE A 248 -19.24 11.08 -20.38
CA PHE A 248 -19.88 10.92 -19.09
C PHE A 248 -19.70 9.49 -18.58
N ASP A 249 -19.22 9.39 -17.36
CA ASP A 249 -19.09 8.10 -16.68
C ASP A 249 -20.45 7.65 -16.10
N LYS A 250 -20.78 6.39 -16.28
CA LYS A 250 -21.98 5.80 -15.67
C LYS A 250 -21.70 5.56 -14.19
N ASN A 251 -22.42 6.27 -13.35
CA ASN A 251 -22.32 6.18 -11.91
C ASN A 251 -23.64 5.68 -11.34
N VAL A 252 -23.63 4.52 -10.71
CA VAL A 252 -24.80 3.95 -10.03
C VAL A 252 -24.42 3.69 -8.60
N ASP A 253 -25.28 4.10 -7.67
CA ASP A 253 -25.08 3.78 -6.26
C ASP A 253 -25.61 2.37 -5.97
N LEU A 254 -25.00 1.68 -5.01
CA LEU A 254 -25.32 0.28 -4.72
C LEU A 254 -26.79 0.06 -4.38
N HIS A 255 -27.38 0.97 -3.60
CA HIS A 255 -28.79 0.89 -3.20
C HIS A 255 -29.72 1.03 -4.42
N ASP A 256 -29.43 1.93 -5.36
CA ASP A 256 -30.21 2.11 -6.59
C ASP A 256 -30.07 0.90 -7.51
N MET A 257 -28.84 0.38 -7.67
CA MET A 257 -28.60 -0.81 -8.45
C MET A 257 -29.43 -2.01 -7.95
N ILE A 258 -29.48 -2.21 -6.63
CA ILE A 258 -30.26 -3.29 -6.02
C ILE A 258 -31.75 -3.03 -6.14
N ALA A 259 -32.22 -1.83 -5.80
CA ALA A 259 -33.63 -1.49 -5.84
C ALA A 259 -34.25 -1.63 -7.26
N THR A 260 -33.47 -1.26 -8.28
CA THR A 260 -33.90 -1.33 -9.69
C THR A 260 -33.70 -2.69 -10.34
N SER A 261 -32.93 -3.58 -9.72
CA SER A 261 -32.68 -4.93 -10.22
C SER A 261 -33.95 -5.79 -10.25
N THR A 262 -33.99 -6.81 -11.13
CA THR A 262 -35.10 -7.76 -11.19
C THR A 262 -35.36 -8.43 -9.84
N VAL A 263 -34.30 -8.79 -9.13
CA VAL A 263 -34.38 -9.42 -7.80
C VAL A 263 -34.88 -8.42 -6.76
N GLY A 264 -34.38 -7.20 -6.78
CA GLY A 264 -34.80 -6.16 -5.84
C GLY A 264 -36.28 -5.78 -6.00
N LYS A 265 -36.76 -5.70 -7.23
CA LYS A 265 -38.19 -5.49 -7.53
C LYS A 265 -39.06 -6.67 -7.06
N ALA A 266 -38.63 -7.89 -7.32
CA ALA A 266 -39.33 -9.09 -6.89
C ALA A 266 -39.42 -9.24 -5.35
N LEU A 267 -38.38 -8.78 -4.64
CA LEU A 267 -38.33 -8.77 -3.17
C LEU A 267 -38.94 -7.52 -2.52
N GLY A 268 -39.48 -6.58 -3.31
CA GLY A 268 -40.08 -5.36 -2.79
C GLY A 268 -39.07 -4.38 -2.15
N LEU A 269 -37.79 -4.43 -2.56
CA LEU A 269 -36.69 -3.64 -1.98
C LEU A 269 -36.68 -2.17 -2.45
N GLY A 270 -37.70 -1.68 -3.12
CA GLY A 270 -37.78 -0.29 -3.59
C GLY A 270 -37.60 0.77 -2.48
N PHE A 271 -37.90 0.43 -1.24
CA PHE A 271 -37.74 1.31 -0.08
C PHE A 271 -36.29 1.67 0.22
N ILE A 272 -35.31 0.85 -0.20
CA ILE A 272 -33.88 1.14 0.03
C ILE A 272 -33.34 2.26 -0.86
N ALA A 273 -34.06 2.64 -1.93
CA ALA A 273 -33.70 3.79 -2.76
C ALA A 273 -34.10 5.14 -2.12
N GLY A 274 -35.09 5.12 -1.23
CA GLY A 274 -35.57 6.29 -0.51
C GLY A 274 -34.88 6.53 0.83
N GLU A 275 -35.12 7.72 1.42
CA GLU A 275 -34.66 8.04 2.78
C GLU A 275 -35.69 7.59 3.82
N PRO A 276 -35.30 6.99 4.96
CA PRO A 276 -33.93 6.69 5.41
C PRO A 276 -33.38 5.32 4.93
N GLY A 277 -34.09 4.62 4.04
CA GLY A 277 -33.75 3.25 3.62
C GLY A 277 -32.31 3.14 3.10
N LYS A 278 -31.85 4.06 2.25
CA LYS A 278 -30.48 4.09 1.72
C LYS A 278 -29.41 4.20 2.79
N TRP A 279 -29.67 4.95 3.87
CA TRP A 279 -28.72 5.14 4.98
C TRP A 279 -28.56 3.85 5.78
N ILE A 280 -29.69 3.24 6.14
CA ILE A 280 -29.72 1.99 6.90
C ILE A 280 -29.10 0.87 6.08
N PHE A 281 -29.51 0.73 4.81
CA PHE A 281 -28.99 -0.31 3.92
C PHE A 281 -27.48 -0.19 3.74
N GLY A 282 -26.95 0.98 3.38
CA GLY A 282 -25.52 1.20 3.21
C GLY A 282 -24.73 0.95 4.49
N GLY A 283 -25.24 1.40 5.65
CA GLY A 283 -24.65 1.11 6.95
C GLY A 283 -24.59 -0.38 7.28
N LEU A 284 -25.63 -1.14 6.95
CA LEU A 284 -25.67 -2.60 7.10
C LEU A 284 -24.65 -3.28 6.18
N VAL A 285 -24.52 -2.83 4.92
CA VAL A 285 -23.55 -3.37 3.97
C VAL A 285 -22.12 -3.13 4.44
N VAL A 286 -21.78 -1.91 4.86
CA VAL A 286 -20.45 -1.58 5.39
C VAL A 286 -20.19 -2.33 6.71
N GLY A 287 -21.18 -2.40 7.60
CA GLY A 287 -21.08 -3.22 8.82
C GLY A 287 -20.83 -4.70 8.53
N ALA A 288 -21.59 -5.27 7.59
CA ALA A 288 -21.39 -6.65 7.14
C ALA A 288 -20.01 -6.87 6.52
N PHE A 289 -19.51 -5.92 5.73
CA PHE A 289 -18.16 -5.97 5.17
C PHE A 289 -17.09 -6.10 6.28
N TYR A 290 -17.16 -5.30 7.34
CA TYR A 290 -16.21 -5.39 8.44
C TYR A 290 -16.38 -6.67 9.27
N ILE A 291 -17.62 -7.15 9.48
CA ILE A 291 -17.87 -8.41 10.18
C ILE A 291 -17.35 -9.59 9.36
N VAL A 292 -17.72 -9.69 8.09
CA VAL A 292 -17.29 -10.77 7.20
C VAL A 292 -15.79 -10.72 6.97
N GLY A 293 -15.23 -9.53 6.73
CA GLY A 293 -13.80 -9.31 6.61
C GLY A 293 -13.05 -9.71 7.89
N GLY A 294 -13.58 -9.36 9.05
CA GLY A 294 -13.04 -9.77 10.35
C GLY A 294 -13.06 -11.28 10.56
N LEU A 295 -14.17 -11.92 10.25
CA LEU A 295 -14.31 -13.40 10.31
C LEU A 295 -13.39 -14.11 9.32
N PHE A 296 -13.28 -13.59 8.08
CA PHE A 296 -12.36 -14.10 7.07
C PHE A 296 -10.91 -13.95 7.50
N PHE A 297 -10.53 -12.79 8.02
CA PHE A 297 -9.19 -12.53 8.53
C PHE A 297 -8.89 -13.45 9.73
N HIS A 298 -9.86 -13.63 10.62
CA HIS A 298 -9.79 -14.57 11.72
C HIS A 298 -9.58 -16.02 11.23
N TRP A 299 -10.38 -16.46 10.25
CA TRP A 299 -10.25 -17.78 9.67
C TRP A 299 -8.91 -18.00 8.96
N LEU A 300 -8.46 -17.02 8.17
CA LEU A 300 -7.18 -17.08 7.48
C LEU A 300 -6.03 -17.24 8.48
N MET A 301 -6.07 -16.47 9.58
CA MET A 301 -5.05 -16.50 10.61
C MET A 301 -5.08 -17.79 11.44
N THR A 302 -6.22 -18.43 11.61
CA THR A 302 -6.32 -19.71 12.35
C THR A 302 -5.90 -20.91 11.53
N ARG A 303 -6.03 -20.87 10.19
CA ARG A 303 -5.61 -21.99 9.30
C ARG A 303 -4.20 -21.83 8.74
N GLY A 304 -3.69 -20.64 8.62
CA GLY A 304 -2.46 -20.32 7.90
C GLY A 304 -1.15 -20.61 8.61
N GLY A 305 -1.02 -21.69 9.38
CA GLY A 305 0.26 -22.08 10.00
C GLY A 305 0.51 -21.50 11.39
N LEU A 306 -0.56 -21.25 12.12
CA LEU A 306 -0.55 -20.90 13.54
C LEU A 306 -0.17 -22.08 14.45
N ASP A 307 0.18 -23.25 13.91
CA ASP A 307 0.63 -24.42 14.67
C ASP A 307 1.90 -24.17 15.48
N ARG A 308 2.56 -23.05 15.25
CA ARG A 308 3.75 -22.62 16.01
C ARG A 308 3.45 -21.70 17.18
N ILE A 309 2.20 -21.33 17.38
CA ILE A 309 1.77 -20.42 18.44
C ILE A 309 0.96 -21.17 19.45
N ASP A 310 1.27 -20.94 20.73
CA ASP A 310 0.56 -21.54 21.85
C ASP A 310 -0.96 -21.34 21.75
N ARG A 311 -1.68 -22.43 21.50
CA ARG A 311 -3.15 -22.45 21.33
C ARG A 311 -3.90 -22.17 22.64
N SER A 312 -3.23 -22.22 23.78
CA SER A 312 -3.85 -21.90 25.09
C SER A 312 -4.16 -20.41 25.25
N ARG A 313 -3.56 -19.57 24.43
CA ARG A 313 -3.74 -18.11 24.52
C ARG A 313 -4.96 -17.63 23.72
N PRO A 314 -5.64 -16.57 24.16
CA PRO A 314 -6.71 -15.94 23.42
C PRO A 314 -6.29 -15.62 21.99
N PHE A 315 -7.21 -15.82 21.04
CA PHE A 315 -6.94 -15.72 19.61
C PHE A 315 -6.29 -14.40 19.18
N TYR A 316 -6.78 -13.25 19.66
CA TYR A 316 -6.22 -11.94 19.35
C TYR A 316 -4.75 -11.79 19.78
N ARG A 317 -4.33 -12.43 20.89
CA ARG A 317 -2.93 -12.48 21.31
C ARG A 317 -2.08 -13.34 20.39
N ARG A 318 -2.66 -14.40 19.81
CA ARG A 318 -1.96 -15.29 18.86
C ARG A 318 -1.61 -14.58 17.58
N ILE A 319 -2.49 -13.71 17.06
CA ILE A 319 -2.23 -12.93 15.84
C ILE A 319 -1.05 -11.97 16.05
N TRP A 320 -1.05 -11.23 17.12
CA TRP A 320 0.07 -10.35 17.45
C TRP A 320 1.38 -11.11 17.50
N LEU A 321 1.40 -12.26 18.17
CA LEU A 321 2.57 -13.11 18.26
C LEU A 321 3.01 -13.66 16.89
N TRP A 322 2.08 -13.88 15.97
CA TRP A 322 2.41 -14.32 14.62
C TRP A 322 2.99 -13.21 13.75
N MET A 323 2.47 -12.00 13.87
CA MET A 323 2.93 -10.83 13.09
C MET A 323 4.20 -10.21 13.64
N THR A 324 4.43 -10.36 14.94
CA THR A 324 5.64 -9.91 15.61
C THR A 324 6.67 -11.03 15.69
N THR A 325 7.90 -10.70 16.10
CA THR A 325 8.95 -11.70 16.25
C THR A 325 8.63 -12.68 17.37
N LYS A 326 9.21 -13.87 17.25
CA LYS A 326 9.22 -14.89 18.31
C LYS A 326 10.10 -14.53 19.52
N ASP A 327 10.50 -13.27 19.63
CA ASP A 327 11.35 -12.85 20.74
C ASP A 327 10.53 -12.84 22.04
N GLU A 328 11.02 -13.49 23.09
CA GLU A 328 10.32 -13.61 24.37
C GLU A 328 9.94 -12.26 24.96
N PHE A 329 10.75 -11.23 24.71
CA PHE A 329 10.47 -9.86 25.15
C PHE A 329 9.24 -9.26 24.45
N GLU A 330 9.15 -9.38 23.12
CA GLU A 330 7.96 -8.93 22.36
C GLU A 330 6.73 -9.74 22.73
N GLN A 331 6.86 -11.05 22.88
CA GLN A 331 5.77 -11.91 23.33
C GLN A 331 5.23 -11.47 24.69
N LYS A 332 6.11 -11.08 25.61
CA LYS A 332 5.74 -10.60 26.94
C LYS A 332 5.04 -9.24 26.86
N LEU A 333 5.52 -8.33 26.00
CA LEU A 333 4.91 -7.01 25.80
C LEU A 333 3.50 -7.15 25.18
N LEU A 334 3.38 -7.97 24.16
CA LEU A 334 2.13 -8.16 23.40
C LEU A 334 1.14 -9.10 24.09
N SER A 335 1.59 -9.88 25.07
CA SER A 335 0.68 -10.66 25.94
C SER A 335 -0.32 -9.78 26.71
N ARG A 336 -0.08 -8.48 26.78
CA ARG A 336 -0.97 -7.48 27.39
C ARG A 336 -1.99 -6.87 26.44
N THR A 337 -2.00 -7.26 25.15
CA THR A 337 -2.94 -6.74 24.15
C THR A 337 -4.38 -7.04 24.56
N SER A 338 -5.20 -6.01 24.69
CA SER A 338 -6.62 -6.13 25.03
C SER A 338 -7.47 -6.50 23.80
N LEU A 339 -8.72 -6.94 24.04
CA LEU A 339 -9.69 -7.18 22.97
C LEU A 339 -9.92 -5.93 22.12
N LEU A 340 -10.01 -4.76 22.75
CA LEU A 340 -10.17 -3.49 22.04
C LEU A 340 -9.01 -3.20 21.10
N GLN A 341 -7.77 -3.39 21.54
CA GLN A 341 -6.60 -3.23 20.68
C GLN A 341 -6.61 -4.21 19.51
N TYR A 342 -7.04 -5.43 19.71
CA TYR A 342 -7.17 -6.41 18.65
C TYR A 342 -8.23 -6.02 17.61
N LEU A 343 -9.42 -5.61 18.05
CA LEU A 343 -10.49 -5.14 17.15
C LEU A 343 -10.08 -3.88 16.39
N THR A 344 -9.41 -2.95 17.06
CA THR A 344 -8.84 -1.76 16.43
C THR A 344 -7.84 -2.15 15.34
N PHE A 345 -6.94 -3.08 15.65
CA PHE A 345 -6.01 -3.61 14.67
C PHE A 345 -6.70 -4.27 13.49
N GLN A 346 -7.71 -5.11 13.73
CA GLN A 346 -8.51 -5.72 12.65
C GLN A 346 -9.18 -4.66 11.77
N PHE A 347 -9.78 -3.65 12.37
CA PHE A 347 -10.42 -2.56 11.66
C PHE A 347 -9.44 -1.87 10.70
N PHE A 348 -8.27 -1.47 11.17
CA PHE A 348 -7.25 -0.85 10.32
C PHE A 348 -6.71 -1.80 9.25
N ALA A 349 -6.44 -3.06 9.60
CA ALA A 349 -5.97 -4.05 8.64
C ALA A 349 -6.98 -4.30 7.51
N ILE A 350 -8.26 -4.45 7.84
CA ILE A 350 -9.32 -4.63 6.85
C ILE A 350 -9.49 -3.38 6.00
N SER A 351 -9.46 -2.19 6.61
CA SER A 351 -9.58 -0.92 5.89
C SER A 351 -8.45 -0.74 4.88
N VAL A 352 -7.21 -1.01 5.27
CA VAL A 352 -6.04 -0.86 4.39
C VAL A 352 -5.96 -1.97 3.34
N LEU A 353 -6.20 -3.23 3.74
CA LEU A 353 -5.94 -4.38 2.87
C LEU A 353 -7.11 -4.75 1.95
N LEU A 354 -8.34 -4.49 2.37
CA LEU A 354 -9.55 -4.95 1.66
C LEU A 354 -10.40 -3.80 1.14
N ALA A 355 -10.57 -2.72 1.89
CA ALA A 355 -11.52 -1.68 1.49
C ALA A 355 -11.16 -1.05 0.14
N MET A 356 -9.89 -0.68 -0.07
CA MET A 356 -9.45 -0.06 -1.33
C MET A 356 -9.53 -1.02 -2.52
N PRO A 357 -8.97 -2.26 -2.46
CA PRO A 357 -9.15 -3.22 -3.54
C PRO A 357 -10.61 -3.55 -3.85
N VAL A 358 -11.46 -3.68 -2.82
CA VAL A 358 -12.89 -3.93 -3.01
C VAL A 358 -13.56 -2.74 -3.71
N LYS A 359 -13.28 -1.51 -3.30
CA LYS A 359 -13.81 -0.31 -3.96
C LYS A 359 -13.34 -0.19 -5.41
N LEU A 360 -12.07 -0.52 -5.70
CA LEU A 360 -11.57 -0.61 -7.07
C LEU A 360 -12.40 -1.57 -7.92
N VAL A 361 -12.63 -2.79 -7.42
CA VAL A 361 -13.42 -3.80 -8.14
C VAL A 361 -14.87 -3.33 -8.32
N LEU A 362 -15.51 -2.82 -7.27
CA LEU A 362 -16.89 -2.30 -7.35
C LEU A 362 -17.01 -1.19 -8.38
N ARG A 363 -16.04 -0.29 -8.44
CA ARG A 363 -16.05 0.84 -9.36
C ARG A 363 -15.74 0.42 -10.79
N LEU A 364 -14.68 -0.35 -11.01
CA LEU A 364 -14.20 -0.70 -12.34
C LEU A 364 -15.02 -1.81 -13.01
N ALA A 365 -15.45 -2.82 -12.24
CA ALA A 365 -16.18 -3.95 -12.80
C ALA A 365 -17.70 -3.76 -12.77
N LEU A 366 -18.25 -3.10 -11.75
CA LEU A 366 -19.69 -2.98 -11.53
C LEU A 366 -20.22 -1.54 -11.68
N THR A 367 -19.36 -0.56 -11.98
CA THR A 367 -19.70 0.86 -12.10
C THR A 367 -20.37 1.48 -10.85
N ILE A 368 -20.20 0.82 -9.68
CA ILE A 368 -20.78 1.28 -8.41
C ILE A 368 -19.93 2.43 -7.85
N LYS A 369 -20.55 3.61 -7.72
CA LYS A 369 -19.89 4.79 -7.16
C LYS A 369 -19.85 4.75 -5.64
N TYR A 370 -21.01 4.71 -5.01
CA TYR A 370 -21.11 4.67 -3.55
C TYR A 370 -21.84 3.41 -3.07
N VAL A 371 -21.34 2.87 -1.96
CA VAL A 371 -21.92 1.73 -1.25
C VAL A 371 -22.84 2.23 -0.15
N TRP A 372 -22.46 3.33 0.50
CA TRP A 372 -23.20 3.97 1.57
C TRP A 372 -23.36 5.45 1.27
N VAL A 373 -24.59 5.88 1.08
CA VAL A 373 -24.95 7.27 0.79
C VAL A 373 -25.66 7.84 2.01
N THR A 374 -25.13 8.95 2.53
CA THR A 374 -25.71 9.69 3.67
C THR A 374 -25.76 11.19 3.35
N PRO A 375 -26.48 12.01 4.11
CA PRO A 375 -26.48 13.46 3.92
C PRO A 375 -25.12 14.12 4.24
N TRP A 376 -24.24 13.42 4.96
CA TRP A 376 -23.00 13.98 5.49
C TRP A 376 -21.75 13.45 4.79
N PHE A 377 -21.78 12.20 4.34
CA PHE A 377 -20.66 11.54 3.67
C PHE A 377 -21.13 10.36 2.82
N ASN A 378 -20.33 9.98 1.84
CA ASN A 378 -20.57 8.85 0.96
C ASN A 378 -19.34 7.94 0.89
N ILE A 379 -19.54 6.62 0.98
CA ILE A 379 -18.48 5.62 0.93
C ILE A 379 -18.64 4.73 -0.30
#